data_c3a5d39fe57c72bd41579ee7a5768d66
#
_entry.id   c3a5d39fe57c72bd41579ee7a5768d66
#
_cell.length_a   1.000
_cell.length_b   1.000
_cell.length_c   1.000
_cell.angle_alpha   90.00
_cell.angle_beta   90.00
_cell.angle_gamma   90.00
#
_symmetry.space_group_name_H-M   'P 1'
#
loop_
_entity.id
_entity.type
_entity.pdbx_description
1 polymer ?
#
loop_
_entity_poly.entity_id
_entity_poly.type
_entity_poly.pdbx_seq_one_letter_code
_entity_poly.pdbx_strand_id
1 'polypeptide(L)'
;MNELKTTIYRKTEDLPPLKDANFFHSTRLFKMTRETPRQKPYMVVVTNAQGEVVSHMLGIVRFRTFLFPLLVHCRVLGEGEYYHDDQYPRDQLFGLMLEALTKALSNRTFYLEVSNLSQKMTGYKQLKQQHFFPVHWMSIHNSLHRHAPEERISEKLQKRIDNARQRGVTTNEVQTEEDFKAFSKLLRKHNFWKPKRYIPDDQFFRNIMSEEDGRLFVTKYHQRVIGCSAIVYSEGNAYLWYSAYRRKSYIHVHPDVMTIWDTMQDWYQRGCDHMCFMDVGLPFQKNPFREFILRFGGKEQSTFRWFRFGIRWINRFLTWLYRE
;
A
#
# COMPACT_ATOMS: atom_id res chain seq x y z
N MET A 1 -18.93 -21.63 -24.57
CA MET A 1 -18.47 -20.58 -23.61
C MET A 1 -17.84 -21.30 -22.43
N ASN A 2 -16.54 -21.09 -22.19
CA ASN A 2 -15.88 -21.71 -21.05
C ASN A 2 -16.51 -21.12 -19.77
N GLU A 3 -17.15 -21.97 -19.00
CA GLU A 3 -17.84 -21.55 -17.75
C GLU A 3 -16.79 -21.14 -16.72
N LEU A 4 -16.75 -19.84 -16.37
CA LEU A 4 -15.88 -19.29 -15.33
C LEU A 4 -16.62 -19.30 -14.00
N LYS A 5 -16.00 -19.88 -12.97
CA LYS A 5 -16.53 -19.95 -11.62
C LYS A 5 -15.75 -19.05 -10.68
N THR A 6 -16.45 -18.27 -9.85
CA THR A 6 -15.84 -17.39 -8.86
C THR A 6 -16.07 -17.91 -7.45
N THR A 7 -15.00 -18.03 -6.67
CA THR A 7 -15.05 -18.51 -5.27
C THR A 7 -14.32 -17.52 -4.37
N ILE A 8 -14.84 -17.28 -3.16
CA ILE A 8 -14.21 -16.43 -2.15
C ILE A 8 -13.68 -17.27 -1.00
N TYR A 9 -12.40 -17.17 -0.77
CA TYR A 9 -11.71 -17.84 0.32
C TYR A 9 -11.44 -16.87 1.47
N ARG A 10 -11.56 -17.37 2.68
CA ARG A 10 -11.37 -16.61 3.93
C ARG A 10 -10.46 -17.32 4.94
N LYS A 11 -10.11 -18.56 4.66
CA LYS A 11 -9.22 -19.39 5.45
C LYS A 11 -8.02 -19.79 4.60
N THR A 12 -6.86 -19.86 5.21
CA THR A 12 -5.63 -20.23 4.52
C THR A 12 -5.67 -21.67 4.04
N GLU A 13 -6.29 -22.54 4.82
CA GLU A 13 -6.38 -23.98 4.58
C GLU A 13 -7.21 -24.33 3.33
N ASP A 14 -8.11 -23.42 2.95
CA ASP A 14 -9.03 -23.59 1.83
C ASP A 14 -8.47 -23.02 0.51
N LEU A 15 -7.36 -22.24 0.56
CA LEU A 15 -6.80 -21.59 -0.63
C LEU A 15 -6.24 -22.62 -1.61
N PRO A 16 -6.57 -22.52 -2.92
CA PRO A 16 -5.87 -23.27 -3.94
C PRO A 16 -4.42 -22.76 -4.10
N PRO A 17 -3.55 -23.50 -4.79
CA PRO A 17 -2.24 -22.99 -5.17
C PRO A 17 -2.39 -21.71 -6.01
N LEU A 18 -1.79 -20.60 -5.57
CA LEU A 18 -1.81 -19.32 -6.24
C LEU A 18 -0.40 -18.87 -6.61
N LYS A 19 -0.28 -18.08 -7.69
CA LYS A 19 0.94 -17.32 -7.96
C LYS A 19 1.10 -16.23 -6.91
N ASP A 20 2.32 -15.98 -6.48
CA ASP A 20 2.65 -14.96 -5.46
C ASP A 20 3.57 -13.87 -6.02
N ALA A 21 3.49 -13.58 -7.33
CA ALA A 21 4.32 -12.57 -7.97
C ALA A 21 3.96 -11.17 -7.50
N ASN A 22 2.68 -10.88 -7.35
CA ASN A 22 2.19 -9.61 -6.81
C ASN A 22 1.97 -9.71 -5.31
N PHE A 23 2.81 -9.04 -4.52
CA PHE A 23 2.70 -9.04 -3.06
C PHE A 23 1.30 -8.66 -2.56
N PHE A 24 0.65 -7.67 -3.20
CA PHE A 24 -0.65 -7.16 -2.75
C PHE A 24 -1.81 -8.13 -2.95
N HIS A 25 -1.61 -9.18 -3.75
CA HIS A 25 -2.58 -10.24 -3.98
C HIS A 25 -2.08 -11.62 -3.55
N SER A 26 -0.90 -11.69 -2.93
CA SER A 26 -0.24 -12.93 -2.54
C SER A 26 -0.93 -13.69 -1.42
N THR A 27 -0.66 -14.99 -1.36
CA THR A 27 -1.03 -15.86 -0.22
C THR A 27 -0.32 -15.43 1.06
N ARG A 28 0.87 -14.83 0.95
CA ARG A 28 1.64 -14.26 2.07
C ARG A 28 0.87 -13.13 2.71
N LEU A 29 0.46 -12.11 1.95
CA LEU A 29 -0.34 -10.99 2.49
C LEU A 29 -1.71 -11.47 3.02
N PHE A 30 -2.31 -12.49 2.40
CA PHE A 30 -3.53 -13.10 2.91
C PHE A 30 -3.31 -13.67 4.32
N LYS A 31 -2.26 -14.49 4.53
CA LYS A 31 -1.91 -15.06 5.85
C LYS A 31 -1.63 -13.96 6.88
N MET A 32 -0.76 -13.00 6.53
CA MET A 32 -0.45 -11.85 7.37
C MET A 32 -1.71 -11.10 7.81
N THR A 33 -2.63 -10.87 6.88
CA THR A 33 -3.91 -10.21 7.15
C THR A 33 -4.77 -11.03 8.11
N ARG A 34 -4.82 -12.35 7.93
CA ARG A 34 -5.60 -13.25 8.79
C ARG A 34 -5.09 -13.29 10.22
N GLU A 35 -3.77 -13.27 10.40
CA GLU A 35 -3.11 -13.27 11.70
C GLU A 35 -3.16 -11.91 12.40
N THR A 36 -3.41 -10.84 11.64
CA THR A 36 -3.45 -9.48 12.18
C THR A 36 -4.80 -9.19 12.84
N PRO A 37 -4.83 -8.82 14.13
CA PRO A 37 -6.04 -8.41 14.81
C PRO A 37 -6.78 -7.31 14.04
N ARG A 38 -8.11 -7.40 13.97
CA ARG A 38 -8.98 -6.42 13.29
C ARG A 38 -8.79 -6.31 11.79
N GLN A 39 -8.24 -7.35 11.17
CA GLN A 39 -8.23 -7.51 9.72
C GLN A 39 -8.89 -8.82 9.31
N LYS A 40 -9.47 -8.87 8.12
CA LYS A 40 -10.01 -10.10 7.52
C LYS A 40 -9.72 -10.10 6.03
N PRO A 41 -9.02 -11.13 5.52
CA PRO A 41 -8.79 -11.26 4.10
C PRO A 41 -10.02 -11.87 3.40
N TYR A 42 -10.20 -11.47 2.14
CA TYR A 42 -11.14 -12.03 1.18
C TYR A 42 -10.38 -12.26 -0.12
N MET A 43 -9.94 -13.49 -0.36
CA MET A 43 -9.31 -13.87 -1.62
C MET A 43 -10.39 -14.33 -2.59
N VAL A 44 -10.61 -13.56 -3.63
CA VAL A 44 -11.51 -13.90 -4.72
C VAL A 44 -10.68 -14.63 -5.78
N VAL A 45 -11.07 -15.83 -6.15
CA VAL A 45 -10.40 -16.67 -7.15
C VAL A 45 -11.39 -17.00 -8.26
N VAL A 46 -10.96 -16.84 -9.49
CA VAL A 46 -11.71 -17.28 -10.68
C VAL A 46 -11.05 -18.52 -11.24
N THR A 47 -11.85 -19.56 -11.49
CA THR A 47 -11.41 -20.82 -12.09
C THR A 47 -12.14 -21.07 -13.41
N ASN A 48 -11.47 -21.76 -14.32
CA ASN A 48 -12.08 -22.26 -15.56
C ASN A 48 -12.89 -23.56 -15.34
N ALA A 49 -13.48 -24.10 -16.40
CA ALA A 49 -14.28 -25.33 -16.33
C ALA A 49 -13.46 -26.56 -15.88
N GLN A 50 -12.15 -26.54 -16.05
CA GLN A 50 -11.23 -27.62 -15.63
C GLN A 50 -10.82 -27.46 -14.16
N GLY A 51 -11.25 -26.40 -13.46
CA GLY A 51 -10.88 -26.10 -12.08
C GLY A 51 -9.54 -25.38 -11.90
N GLU A 52 -8.89 -25.00 -13.02
CA GLU A 52 -7.63 -24.26 -12.97
C GLU A 52 -7.87 -22.80 -12.62
N VAL A 53 -6.99 -22.23 -11.81
CA VAL A 53 -7.03 -20.80 -11.45
C VAL A 53 -6.62 -19.95 -12.64
N VAL A 54 -7.46 -18.99 -13.03
CA VAL A 54 -7.19 -18.05 -14.12
C VAL A 54 -6.94 -16.61 -13.65
N SER A 55 -7.44 -16.27 -12.49
CA SER A 55 -7.12 -14.97 -11.83
C SER A 55 -7.50 -14.99 -10.36
N HIS A 56 -6.89 -14.07 -9.58
CA HIS A 56 -7.30 -13.84 -8.19
C HIS A 56 -7.08 -12.39 -7.74
N MET A 57 -7.80 -11.99 -6.70
CA MET A 57 -7.74 -10.64 -6.14
C MET A 57 -7.97 -10.68 -4.63
N LEU A 58 -7.11 -9.99 -3.87
CA LEU A 58 -7.22 -9.89 -2.42
C LEU A 58 -7.88 -8.58 -1.99
N GLY A 59 -9.01 -8.68 -1.31
CA GLY A 59 -9.63 -7.60 -0.56
C GLY A 59 -9.34 -7.73 0.94
N ILE A 60 -8.89 -6.65 1.57
CA ILE A 60 -8.57 -6.61 3.00
C ILE A 60 -9.61 -5.77 3.73
N VAL A 61 -10.43 -6.41 4.54
CA VAL A 61 -11.39 -5.73 5.43
C VAL A 61 -10.69 -5.33 6.72
N ARG A 62 -10.82 -4.06 7.09
CA ARG A 62 -10.17 -3.44 8.26
C ARG A 62 -11.22 -2.87 9.19
N PHE A 63 -11.06 -3.14 10.48
CA PHE A 63 -11.95 -2.68 11.55
C PHE A 63 -11.25 -1.60 12.38
N ARG A 64 -11.78 -0.39 12.40
CA ARG A 64 -11.31 0.66 13.31
C ARG A 64 -12.12 0.61 14.60
N THR A 65 -11.45 0.50 15.74
CA THR A 65 -12.10 0.31 17.05
C THR A 65 -12.74 1.56 17.65
N PHE A 66 -12.33 2.75 17.23
CA PHE A 66 -12.64 3.95 18.00
C PHE A 66 -14.03 4.54 17.70
N LEU A 67 -14.67 4.21 16.61
CA LEU A 67 -15.95 4.79 16.21
C LEU A 67 -16.81 3.77 15.43
N PHE A 68 -17.35 2.77 16.08
CA PHE A 68 -18.43 1.91 15.58
C PHE A 68 -18.27 1.21 14.20
N PRO A 69 -19.20 0.32 13.81
CA PRO A 69 -19.20 -0.42 12.55
C PRO A 69 -19.14 0.47 11.28
N LEU A 70 -19.43 1.76 11.40
CA LEU A 70 -19.30 2.75 10.34
C LEU A 70 -17.87 2.91 9.77
N LEU A 71 -16.85 2.36 10.42
CA LEU A 71 -15.47 2.45 9.97
C LEU A 71 -14.88 1.12 9.51
N VAL A 72 -15.74 0.13 9.24
CA VAL A 72 -15.34 -1.09 8.56
C VAL A 72 -15.21 -0.79 7.07
N HIS A 73 -14.03 -0.95 6.53
CA HIS A 73 -13.80 -0.75 5.10
C HIS A 73 -12.98 -1.87 4.49
N CYS A 74 -13.23 -2.17 3.24
CA CYS A 74 -12.41 -3.07 2.45
C CYS A 74 -11.51 -2.27 1.53
N ARG A 75 -10.25 -2.67 1.43
CA ARG A 75 -9.30 -2.10 0.46
C ARG A 75 -8.72 -3.19 -0.41
N VAL A 76 -8.72 -2.95 -1.72
CA VAL A 76 -7.99 -3.69 -2.74
C VAL A 76 -6.86 -2.78 -3.23
N LEU A 77 -5.65 -3.30 -3.29
CA LEU A 77 -4.47 -2.59 -3.78
C LEU A 77 -4.02 -3.20 -5.11
N GLY A 78 -4.26 -2.49 -6.21
CA GLY A 78 -4.02 -3.01 -7.56
C GLY A 78 -5.27 -3.66 -8.16
N GLU A 79 -5.06 -4.47 -9.18
CA GLU A 79 -6.12 -4.96 -10.08
C GLU A 79 -6.36 -6.48 -9.95
N GLY A 80 -5.55 -7.17 -9.20
CA GLY A 80 -5.53 -8.63 -9.12
C GLY A 80 -4.32 -9.22 -9.83
N GLU A 81 -4.24 -10.53 -9.85
CA GLU A 81 -3.24 -11.32 -10.58
C GLU A 81 -3.89 -12.22 -11.61
N TYR A 82 -3.30 -12.33 -12.81
CA TYR A 82 -3.85 -13.01 -13.96
C TYR A 82 -2.87 -14.07 -14.44
N TYR A 83 -3.40 -15.23 -14.90
CA TYR A 83 -2.58 -16.43 -15.21
C TYR A 83 -2.47 -16.70 -16.71
N HIS A 84 -3.52 -16.38 -17.46
CA HIS A 84 -3.65 -16.71 -18.89
C HIS A 84 -4.25 -15.51 -19.64
N ASP A 85 -3.43 -14.48 -19.84
CA ASP A 85 -3.84 -13.25 -20.52
C ASP A 85 -4.33 -13.45 -21.94
N ASP A 86 -3.86 -14.52 -22.61
CA ASP A 86 -4.19 -14.80 -24.01
C ASP A 86 -5.57 -15.47 -24.18
N GLN A 87 -6.10 -16.10 -23.12
CA GLN A 87 -7.33 -16.87 -23.19
C GLN A 87 -8.55 -16.13 -22.66
N TYR A 88 -8.35 -15.24 -21.68
CA TYR A 88 -9.43 -14.54 -21.01
C TYR A 88 -9.13 -13.03 -20.93
N PRO A 89 -10.05 -12.16 -21.41
CA PRO A 89 -9.87 -10.72 -21.29
C PRO A 89 -9.74 -10.29 -19.81
N ARG A 90 -8.68 -9.57 -19.48
CA ARG A 90 -8.44 -9.08 -18.10
C ARG A 90 -9.63 -8.31 -17.53
N ASP A 91 -10.28 -7.48 -18.35
CA ASP A 91 -11.46 -6.72 -17.94
C ASP A 91 -12.62 -7.61 -17.51
N GLN A 92 -12.82 -8.75 -18.18
CA GLN A 92 -13.85 -9.71 -17.81
C GLN A 92 -13.53 -10.37 -16.47
N LEU A 93 -12.29 -10.85 -16.29
CA LEU A 93 -11.83 -11.47 -15.05
C LEU A 93 -11.90 -10.49 -13.88
N PHE A 94 -11.42 -9.25 -14.08
CA PHE A 94 -11.54 -8.19 -13.09
C PHE A 94 -13.00 -7.92 -12.70
N GLY A 95 -13.89 -7.85 -13.68
CA GLY A 95 -15.32 -7.66 -13.46
C GLY A 95 -15.92 -8.75 -12.57
N LEU A 96 -15.62 -10.03 -12.85
CA LEU A 96 -16.08 -11.17 -12.06
C LEU A 96 -15.58 -11.10 -10.60
N MET A 97 -14.29 -10.83 -10.42
CA MET A 97 -13.70 -10.71 -9.09
C MET A 97 -14.29 -9.53 -8.30
N LEU A 98 -14.44 -8.38 -8.95
CA LEU A 98 -15.01 -7.18 -8.35
C LEU A 98 -16.47 -7.37 -7.96
N GLU A 99 -17.27 -7.99 -8.81
CA GLU A 99 -18.67 -8.29 -8.55
C GLU A 99 -18.83 -9.23 -7.34
N ALA A 100 -18.07 -10.32 -7.32
CA ALA A 100 -18.11 -11.28 -6.21
C ALA A 100 -17.72 -10.62 -4.88
N LEU A 101 -16.64 -9.84 -4.86
CA LEU A 101 -16.20 -9.11 -3.66
C LEU A 101 -17.25 -8.07 -3.22
N THR A 102 -17.80 -7.33 -4.16
CA THR A 102 -18.82 -6.33 -3.90
C THR A 102 -20.08 -6.96 -3.31
N LYS A 103 -20.56 -8.05 -3.89
CA LYS A 103 -21.73 -8.80 -3.40
C LYS A 103 -21.52 -9.33 -1.98
N ALA A 104 -20.34 -9.86 -1.70
CA ALA A 104 -20.01 -10.40 -0.37
C ALA A 104 -19.91 -9.32 0.72
N LEU A 105 -19.52 -8.08 0.36
CA LEU A 105 -19.15 -7.04 1.32
C LEU A 105 -20.09 -5.83 1.37
N SER A 106 -21.02 -5.65 0.41
CA SER A 106 -21.86 -4.44 0.33
C SER A 106 -22.67 -4.12 1.60
N ASN A 107 -23.08 -5.12 2.36
CA ASN A 107 -23.82 -4.94 3.61
C ASN A 107 -22.94 -5.10 4.87
N ARG A 108 -21.63 -5.32 4.70
CA ARG A 108 -20.70 -5.63 5.79
C ARG A 108 -19.62 -4.56 5.97
N THR A 109 -19.49 -3.67 4.99
CA THR A 109 -18.49 -2.60 5.01
C THR A 109 -19.16 -1.26 4.78
N PHE A 110 -18.65 -0.21 5.42
CA PHE A 110 -19.11 1.14 5.19
C PHE A 110 -18.74 1.60 3.77
N TYR A 111 -17.51 1.27 3.34
CA TYR A 111 -17.11 1.46 1.95
C TYR A 111 -16.11 0.40 1.48
N LEU A 112 -16.08 0.20 0.17
CA LEU A 112 -15.04 -0.53 -0.55
C LEU A 112 -14.16 0.49 -1.29
N GLU A 113 -12.85 0.26 -1.26
CA GLU A 113 -11.85 1.05 -1.97
C GLU A 113 -11.05 0.14 -2.88
N VAL A 114 -10.93 0.49 -4.16
CA VAL A 114 -9.99 -0.10 -5.11
C VAL A 114 -8.98 0.99 -5.47
N SER A 115 -7.71 0.76 -5.14
CA SER A 115 -6.63 1.73 -5.36
C SER A 115 -5.74 1.26 -6.50
N ASN A 116 -5.75 1.98 -7.63
CA ASN A 116 -4.81 1.71 -8.71
C ASN A 116 -3.39 1.98 -8.24
N LEU A 117 -2.48 1.04 -8.50
CA LEU A 117 -1.04 1.19 -8.23
C LEU A 117 -0.26 1.66 -9.46
N SER A 118 -0.84 1.50 -10.65
CA SER A 118 -0.29 1.97 -11.93
C SER A 118 -1.08 3.13 -12.51
N GLN A 119 -0.51 3.80 -13.52
CA GLN A 119 -1.20 4.85 -14.29
C GLN A 119 -2.29 4.28 -15.22
N LYS A 120 -2.14 3.02 -15.64
CA LYS A 120 -3.13 2.38 -16.49
C LYS A 120 -4.42 2.18 -15.69
N MET A 121 -5.49 2.74 -16.21
CA MET A 121 -6.81 2.57 -15.62
C MET A 121 -7.43 1.29 -16.18
N THR A 122 -7.29 0.20 -15.44
CA THR A 122 -7.93 -1.07 -15.76
C THR A 122 -9.33 -1.14 -15.13
N GLY A 123 -10.27 -1.77 -15.81
CA GLY A 123 -11.58 -2.06 -15.26
C GLY A 123 -12.50 -0.85 -15.05
N TYR A 124 -12.28 0.26 -15.75
CA TYR A 124 -13.14 1.46 -15.63
C TYR A 124 -14.63 1.14 -15.80
N LYS A 125 -14.97 0.41 -16.87
CA LYS A 125 -16.36 0.03 -17.16
C LYS A 125 -16.96 -0.83 -16.05
N GLN A 126 -16.21 -1.81 -15.57
CA GLN A 126 -16.60 -2.74 -14.51
C GLN A 126 -16.80 -2.02 -13.17
N LEU A 127 -15.89 -1.09 -12.83
CA LEU A 127 -16.02 -0.25 -11.64
C LEU A 127 -17.28 0.62 -11.69
N LYS A 128 -17.56 1.27 -12.83
CA LYS A 128 -18.78 2.06 -13.01
C LYS A 128 -20.05 1.18 -12.95
N GLN A 129 -20.04 0.00 -13.56
CA GLN A 129 -21.16 -0.95 -13.48
C GLN A 129 -21.46 -1.39 -12.04
N GLN A 130 -20.44 -1.55 -11.23
CA GLN A 130 -20.58 -1.88 -9.79
C GLN A 130 -20.80 -0.64 -8.91
N HIS A 131 -21.12 0.52 -9.52
CA HIS A 131 -21.42 1.79 -8.83
C HIS A 131 -20.25 2.35 -8.01
N PHE A 132 -19.01 2.10 -8.38
CA PHE A 132 -17.88 2.82 -7.87
C PHE A 132 -17.76 4.20 -8.54
N PHE A 133 -17.27 5.19 -7.79
CA PHE A 133 -16.89 6.49 -8.33
C PHE A 133 -15.40 6.74 -8.13
N PRO A 134 -14.75 7.37 -9.12
CA PRO A 134 -13.31 7.65 -9.07
C PRO A 134 -13.04 8.89 -8.23
N VAL A 135 -11.90 8.88 -7.54
CA VAL A 135 -11.30 10.05 -6.93
C VAL A 135 -9.87 10.13 -7.44
N HIS A 136 -9.51 11.25 -8.06
CA HIS A 136 -8.13 11.50 -8.48
C HIS A 136 -7.21 11.44 -7.27
N TRP A 137 -6.12 10.70 -7.42
CA TRP A 137 -5.13 10.51 -6.39
C TRP A 137 -3.74 10.68 -6.96
N MET A 138 -2.80 11.11 -6.12
CA MET A 138 -1.41 11.24 -6.53
C MET A 138 -0.57 10.15 -5.90
N SER A 139 0.35 9.59 -6.67
CA SER A 139 1.48 8.81 -6.23
C SER A 139 2.78 9.46 -6.70
N ILE A 140 3.90 9.14 -6.07
CA ILE A 140 5.22 9.52 -6.55
C ILE A 140 6.00 8.25 -6.80
N HIS A 141 6.76 8.27 -7.87
CA HIS A 141 7.56 7.15 -8.30
C HIS A 141 8.98 7.65 -8.59
N ASN A 142 9.92 7.06 -7.90
CA ASN A 142 11.35 7.26 -8.10
C ASN A 142 11.93 6.08 -8.87
N SER A 143 12.45 6.33 -10.06
CA SER A 143 13.19 5.33 -10.83
C SER A 143 14.57 5.14 -10.21
N LEU A 144 14.95 3.91 -9.90
CA LEU A 144 16.24 3.58 -9.31
C LEU A 144 17.18 2.88 -10.31
N HIS A 145 16.67 2.35 -11.42
CA HIS A 145 17.44 1.59 -12.40
C HIS A 145 18.20 2.43 -13.43
N ARG A 146 17.88 3.72 -13.65
CA ARG A 146 18.48 4.54 -14.72
C ARG A 146 19.65 5.37 -14.25
N HIS A 147 19.57 5.90 -13.04
CA HIS A 147 20.57 6.79 -12.45
C HIS A 147 20.65 6.55 -10.96
N ALA A 148 21.82 6.70 -10.39
CA ALA A 148 22.00 6.63 -8.96
C ALA A 148 21.13 7.70 -8.25
N PRO A 149 20.55 7.39 -7.08
CA PRO A 149 19.73 8.35 -6.33
C PRO A 149 20.43 9.67 -6.06
N GLU A 150 21.77 9.67 -5.89
CA GLU A 150 22.60 10.84 -5.65
C GLU A 150 22.55 11.86 -6.79
N GLU A 151 22.45 11.40 -8.02
CA GLU A 151 22.42 12.26 -9.21
C GLU A 151 21.09 13.03 -9.34
N ARG A 152 20.08 12.66 -8.56
CA ARG A 152 18.73 13.19 -8.67
C ARG A 152 18.37 14.20 -7.60
N ILE A 153 19.20 14.33 -6.58
CA ILE A 153 18.96 15.24 -5.48
C ILE A 153 19.75 16.54 -5.64
N SER A 154 19.22 17.61 -5.06
CA SER A 154 19.90 18.90 -5.08
C SER A 154 21.11 18.90 -4.13
N GLU A 155 22.14 19.70 -4.42
CA GLU A 155 23.26 19.93 -3.51
C GLU A 155 22.83 20.30 -2.08
N LYS A 156 21.75 21.07 -1.97
CA LYS A 156 21.20 21.48 -0.67
C LYS A 156 20.68 20.25 0.12
N LEU A 157 20.09 19.28 -0.56
CA LEU A 157 19.62 18.05 0.07
C LEU A 157 20.80 17.16 0.42
N GLN A 158 21.79 17.05 -0.47
CA GLN A 158 23.03 16.31 -0.23
C GLN A 158 23.75 16.84 1.03
N LYS A 159 23.95 18.16 1.14
CA LYS A 159 24.57 18.78 2.33
C LYS A 159 23.80 18.46 3.63
N ARG A 160 22.48 18.33 3.58
CA ARG A 160 21.68 17.93 4.77
C ARG A 160 21.93 16.49 5.17
N ILE A 161 22.04 15.59 4.19
CA ILE A 161 22.33 14.18 4.39
C ILE A 161 23.72 14.03 5.01
N ASP A 162 24.73 14.69 4.43
CA ASP A 162 26.13 14.64 4.89
C ASP A 162 26.25 15.19 6.32
N ASN A 163 25.63 16.32 6.60
CA ASN A 163 25.62 16.90 7.96
C ASN A 163 24.93 15.99 8.99
N ALA A 164 23.85 15.33 8.59
CA ALA A 164 23.17 14.39 9.49
C ALA A 164 24.03 13.15 9.76
N ARG A 165 24.70 12.61 8.75
CA ARG A 165 25.65 11.48 8.87
C ARG A 165 26.85 11.86 9.74
N GLN A 166 27.46 13.03 9.52
CA GLN A 166 28.57 13.54 10.35
C GLN A 166 28.18 13.69 11.82
N ARG A 167 26.91 13.98 12.10
CA ARG A 167 26.36 14.04 13.48
C ARG A 167 26.01 12.67 14.06
N GLY A 168 26.26 11.58 13.33
CA GLY A 168 26.02 10.22 13.81
C GLY A 168 24.58 9.72 13.64
N VAL A 169 23.81 10.28 12.70
CA VAL A 169 22.52 9.70 12.34
C VAL A 169 22.75 8.48 11.44
N THR A 170 22.12 7.37 11.82
CA THR A 170 22.17 6.10 11.06
C THR A 170 20.78 5.54 10.85
N THR A 171 20.56 4.89 9.72
CA THR A 171 19.33 4.15 9.46
C THR A 171 19.69 2.70 9.18
N ASN A 172 19.08 1.79 9.94
CA ASN A 172 19.33 0.35 9.83
C ASN A 172 18.01 -0.41 9.75
N GLU A 173 18.07 -1.58 9.14
CA GLU A 173 16.97 -2.54 9.19
C GLU A 173 16.72 -2.99 10.64
N VAL A 174 15.46 -3.18 10.98
CA VAL A 174 15.04 -3.64 12.31
C VAL A 174 15.43 -5.10 12.47
N GLN A 175 16.33 -5.39 13.41
CA GLN A 175 16.81 -6.74 13.71
C GLN A 175 16.50 -7.18 15.14
N THR A 176 16.34 -6.23 16.07
CA THR A 176 16.13 -6.50 17.49
C THR A 176 14.69 -6.21 17.92
N GLU A 177 14.27 -6.87 18.99
CA GLU A 177 12.94 -6.61 19.59
C GLU A 177 12.85 -5.19 20.16
N GLU A 178 13.95 -4.60 20.61
CA GLU A 178 14.01 -3.21 21.09
C GLU A 178 13.75 -2.23 19.96
N ASP A 179 14.38 -2.45 18.80
CA ASP A 179 14.18 -1.64 17.61
C ASP A 179 12.75 -1.77 17.09
N PHE A 180 12.20 -2.98 17.12
CA PHE A 180 10.80 -3.21 16.74
C PHE A 180 9.83 -2.44 17.67
N LYS A 181 10.01 -2.53 18.99
CA LYS A 181 9.19 -1.78 19.95
C LYS A 181 9.30 -0.27 19.75
N ALA A 182 10.50 0.23 19.46
CA ALA A 182 10.73 1.65 19.20
C ALA A 182 10.10 2.09 17.87
N PHE A 183 10.19 1.26 16.82
CA PHE A 183 9.49 1.44 15.53
C PHE A 183 7.98 1.58 15.75
N SER A 184 7.36 0.58 16.39
CA SER A 184 5.91 0.56 16.63
C SER A 184 5.45 1.78 17.44
N LYS A 185 6.15 2.08 18.54
CA LYS A 185 5.86 3.24 19.40
C LYS A 185 5.93 4.56 18.63
N LEU A 186 6.96 4.74 17.79
CA LEU A 186 7.11 5.95 16.99
C LEU A 186 6.00 6.07 15.94
N LEU A 187 5.73 4.99 15.21
CA LEU A 187 4.70 4.96 14.16
C LEU A 187 3.31 5.27 14.72
N ARG A 188 2.93 4.66 15.85
CA ARG A 188 1.65 4.91 16.52
C ARG A 188 1.54 6.34 17.04
N LYS A 189 2.57 6.84 17.75
CA LYS A 189 2.59 8.21 18.27
C LYS A 189 2.48 9.24 17.15
N HIS A 190 3.19 9.05 16.04
CA HIS A 190 3.16 9.97 14.90
C HIS A 190 1.78 10.04 14.23
N ASN A 191 1.04 8.94 14.21
CA ASN A 191 -0.26 8.83 13.55
C ASN A 191 -1.45 8.94 14.51
N PHE A 192 -1.23 9.11 15.79
CA PHE A 192 -2.29 9.14 16.82
C PHE A 192 -3.40 10.15 16.48
N TRP A 193 -3.02 11.35 16.06
CA TRP A 193 -3.96 12.42 15.69
C TRP A 193 -4.35 12.43 14.21
N LYS A 194 -4.03 11.36 13.45
CA LYS A 194 -4.37 11.24 12.04
C LYS A 194 -5.44 10.16 11.84
N PRO A 195 -6.72 10.42 12.13
CA PRO A 195 -7.78 9.41 12.12
C PRO A 195 -8.00 8.76 10.73
N LYS A 196 -7.63 9.46 9.67
CA LYS A 196 -7.75 8.94 8.29
C LYS A 196 -6.74 7.83 7.98
N ARG A 197 -5.62 7.73 8.72
CA ARG A 197 -4.59 6.74 8.46
C ARG A 197 -4.77 5.52 9.37
N TYR A 198 -5.06 4.39 8.77
CA TYR A 198 -5.12 3.11 9.46
C TYR A 198 -3.71 2.60 9.72
N ILE A 199 -3.38 2.31 10.98
CA ILE A 199 -2.14 1.64 11.39
C ILE A 199 -2.53 0.24 11.90
N PRO A 200 -2.04 -0.83 11.27
CA PRO A 200 -2.29 -2.20 11.70
C PRO A 200 -1.75 -2.49 13.09
N ASP A 201 -2.13 -3.64 13.62
CA ASP A 201 -1.54 -4.20 14.83
C ASP A 201 -0.06 -4.53 14.64
N ASP A 202 0.69 -4.66 15.74
CA ASP A 202 2.12 -4.98 15.72
C ASP A 202 2.40 -6.32 15.04
N GLN A 203 1.46 -7.28 15.13
CA GLN A 203 1.58 -8.56 14.44
C GLN A 203 1.75 -8.40 12.93
N PHE A 204 1.06 -7.44 12.30
CA PHE A 204 1.23 -7.16 10.89
C PHE A 204 2.66 -6.75 10.53
N PHE A 205 3.29 -5.90 11.34
CA PHE A 205 4.65 -5.46 11.10
C PHE A 205 5.68 -6.55 11.39
N ARG A 206 5.42 -7.43 12.38
CA ARG A 206 6.24 -8.62 12.63
C ARG A 206 6.21 -9.55 11.42
N ASN A 207 5.04 -9.78 10.87
CA ASN A 207 4.89 -10.61 9.68
C ASN A 207 5.60 -9.98 8.46
N ILE A 208 5.52 -8.64 8.27
CA ILE A 208 6.32 -7.96 7.22
C ILE A 208 7.83 -8.22 7.43
N MET A 209 8.31 -8.15 8.65
CA MET A 209 9.74 -8.32 8.95
C MET A 209 10.22 -9.76 8.69
N SER A 210 9.34 -10.76 8.78
CA SER A 210 9.66 -12.17 8.53
C SER A 210 9.61 -12.57 7.04
N GLU A 211 9.07 -11.70 6.18
CA GLU A 211 8.96 -11.95 4.74
C GLU A 211 10.17 -11.43 3.96
N GLU A 212 10.56 -12.13 2.90
CA GLU A 212 11.66 -11.68 2.02
C GLU A 212 11.36 -10.36 1.33
N ASP A 213 10.10 -10.10 1.02
CA ASP A 213 9.63 -8.88 0.34
C ASP A 213 9.33 -7.72 1.28
N GLY A 214 9.51 -7.89 2.58
CA GLY A 214 9.20 -6.87 3.57
C GLY A 214 10.41 -6.41 4.36
N ARG A 215 10.52 -5.10 4.62
CA ARG A 215 11.59 -4.55 5.45
C ARG A 215 11.06 -3.44 6.35
N LEU A 216 11.53 -3.44 7.59
CA LEU A 216 11.32 -2.36 8.54
C LEU A 216 12.65 -1.67 8.83
N PHE A 217 12.66 -0.35 8.82
CA PHE A 217 13.85 0.45 9.12
C PHE A 217 13.62 1.38 10.31
N VAL A 218 14.68 1.61 11.07
CA VAL A 218 14.73 2.63 12.12
C VAL A 218 15.90 3.56 11.91
N THR A 219 15.63 4.87 11.99
CA THR A 219 16.66 5.92 11.97
C THR A 219 16.96 6.31 13.39
N LYS A 220 18.24 6.24 13.79
CA LYS A 220 18.74 6.49 15.14
C LYS A 220 19.63 7.72 15.20
N TYR A 221 19.59 8.41 16.34
CA TYR A 221 20.50 9.45 16.73
C TYR A 221 20.78 9.32 18.23
N HIS A 222 22.05 9.14 18.63
CA HIS A 222 22.44 8.85 20.02
C HIS A 222 21.58 7.73 20.64
N GLN A 223 21.52 6.58 20.00
CA GLN A 223 20.72 5.40 20.41
C GLN A 223 19.18 5.61 20.46
N ARG A 224 18.69 6.79 20.16
CA ARG A 224 17.24 7.06 20.14
C ARG A 224 16.68 6.93 18.74
N VAL A 225 15.59 6.19 18.60
CA VAL A 225 14.85 6.12 17.33
C VAL A 225 14.10 7.43 17.10
N ILE A 226 14.45 8.10 15.98
CA ILE A 226 13.93 9.40 15.57
C ILE A 226 13.14 9.33 14.24
N GLY A 227 13.29 8.24 13.48
CA GLY A 227 12.57 7.96 12.25
C GLY A 227 12.31 6.46 12.09
N CYS A 228 11.31 6.10 11.31
CA CYS A 228 11.04 4.71 10.93
C CYS A 228 10.29 4.62 9.61
N SER A 229 10.47 3.50 8.90
CA SER A 229 9.73 3.17 7.68
C SER A 229 9.45 1.68 7.56
N ALA A 230 8.34 1.34 6.88
CA ALA A 230 8.00 -0.02 6.50
C ALA A 230 7.77 -0.06 4.99
N ILE A 231 8.46 -0.97 4.32
CA ILE A 231 8.46 -1.10 2.87
C ILE A 231 8.16 -2.53 2.50
N VAL A 232 7.46 -2.69 1.39
CA VAL A 232 7.21 -3.99 0.77
C VAL A 232 7.64 -3.93 -0.69
N TYR A 233 8.15 -5.05 -1.19
CA TYR A 233 8.53 -5.22 -2.57
C TYR A 233 7.43 -5.96 -3.32
N SER A 234 7.18 -5.56 -4.56
CA SER A 234 6.26 -6.24 -5.47
C SER A 234 6.60 -5.89 -6.91
N GLU A 235 6.82 -6.89 -7.75
CA GLU A 235 6.98 -6.75 -9.20
C GLU A 235 7.99 -5.66 -9.61
N GLY A 236 9.21 -5.72 -9.07
CA GLY A 236 10.28 -4.76 -9.38
C GLY A 236 10.23 -3.45 -8.59
N ASN A 237 9.18 -3.20 -7.81
CA ASN A 237 8.94 -1.94 -7.13
C ASN A 237 8.96 -2.07 -5.61
N ALA A 238 9.63 -1.17 -4.92
CA ALA A 238 9.56 -0.99 -3.48
C ALA A 238 8.48 0.04 -3.13
N TYR A 239 7.52 -0.34 -2.30
CA TYR A 239 6.42 0.52 -1.88
C TYR A 239 6.62 0.99 -0.44
N LEU A 240 6.84 2.29 -0.23
CA LEU A 240 6.82 2.86 1.10
C LEU A 240 5.40 2.84 1.64
N TRP A 241 5.12 1.89 2.52
CA TRP A 241 3.78 1.70 3.06
C TRP A 241 3.52 2.54 4.30
N TYR A 242 4.49 2.59 5.22
CA TYR A 242 4.39 3.39 6.43
C TYR A 242 5.68 4.13 6.73
N SER A 243 5.58 5.34 7.27
CA SER A 243 6.73 6.08 7.77
C SER A 243 6.32 7.05 8.87
N ALA A 244 7.26 7.33 9.79
CA ALA A 244 7.07 8.30 10.85
C ALA A 244 8.40 8.94 11.28
N TYR A 245 8.35 10.21 11.68
CA TYR A 245 9.54 10.98 12.02
C TYR A 245 9.31 11.92 13.19
N ARG A 246 10.35 12.15 14.01
CA ARG A 246 10.38 13.16 15.07
C ARG A 246 10.97 14.49 14.57
N ARG A 247 10.51 14.98 13.43
CA ARG A 247 11.07 16.14 12.76
C ARG A 247 11.17 17.39 13.66
N LYS A 248 10.10 17.71 14.40
CA LYS A 248 10.07 18.92 15.25
C LYS A 248 11.09 18.89 16.38
N SER A 249 11.38 17.72 16.96
CA SER A 249 12.30 17.57 18.08
C SER A 249 13.76 17.42 17.65
N TYR A 250 14.01 17.12 16.39
CA TYR A 250 15.33 16.80 15.85
C TYR A 250 15.58 17.49 14.50
N ILE A 251 15.19 18.78 14.41
CA ILE A 251 15.23 19.55 13.16
C ILE A 251 16.62 19.63 12.53
N HIS A 252 17.68 19.68 13.35
CA HIS A 252 19.06 19.82 12.94
C HIS A 252 19.73 18.56 12.43
N VAL A 253 19.11 17.38 12.62
CA VAL A 253 19.59 16.07 12.14
C VAL A 253 18.66 15.45 11.09
N HIS A 254 17.66 16.17 10.65
CA HIS A 254 16.79 15.84 9.51
C HIS A 254 16.29 14.39 9.48
N PRO A 255 15.58 13.90 10.52
CA PRO A 255 15.19 12.48 10.60
C PRO A 255 14.28 12.02 9.46
N ASP A 256 13.44 12.92 8.93
CA ASP A 256 12.61 12.67 7.75
C ASP A 256 13.46 12.42 6.50
N VAL A 257 14.47 13.25 6.27
CA VAL A 257 15.39 13.13 5.14
C VAL A 257 16.16 11.81 5.24
N MET A 258 16.79 11.55 6.39
CA MET A 258 17.63 10.36 6.59
C MET A 258 16.83 9.07 6.45
N THR A 259 15.63 9.01 7.04
CA THR A 259 14.79 7.80 6.93
C THR A 259 14.44 7.48 5.48
N ILE A 260 14.01 8.47 4.68
CA ILE A 260 13.65 8.23 3.28
C ILE A 260 14.88 7.94 2.44
N TRP A 261 15.94 8.72 2.64
CA TRP A 261 17.18 8.60 1.86
C TRP A 261 17.84 7.23 2.02
N ASP A 262 18.15 6.87 3.26
CA ASP A 262 18.88 5.62 3.52
C ASP A 262 18.02 4.39 3.14
N THR A 263 16.71 4.47 3.34
CA THR A 263 15.80 3.41 2.88
C THR A 263 15.79 3.30 1.35
N MET A 264 15.80 4.42 0.62
CA MET A 264 15.86 4.42 -0.84
C MET A 264 17.20 3.88 -1.35
N GLN A 265 18.31 4.22 -0.67
CA GLN A 265 19.63 3.68 -0.97
C GLN A 265 19.72 2.17 -0.78
N ASP A 266 19.14 1.64 0.31
CA ASP A 266 19.09 0.20 0.57
C ASP A 266 18.37 -0.55 -0.58
N TRP A 267 17.21 -0.04 -1.02
CA TRP A 267 16.48 -0.65 -2.13
C TRP A 267 17.15 -0.48 -3.49
N TYR A 268 17.85 0.63 -3.70
CA TYR A 268 18.71 0.79 -4.88
C TYR A 268 19.84 -0.25 -4.92
N GLN A 269 20.52 -0.47 -3.80
CA GLN A 269 21.60 -1.47 -3.70
C GLN A 269 21.09 -2.91 -3.89
N ARG A 270 19.81 -3.18 -3.57
CA ARG A 270 19.15 -4.46 -3.82
C ARG A 270 18.70 -4.65 -5.28
N GLY A 271 18.93 -3.67 -6.15
CA GLY A 271 18.55 -3.75 -7.56
C GLY A 271 17.07 -3.52 -7.84
N CYS A 272 16.37 -2.81 -6.98
CA CYS A 272 14.98 -2.44 -7.18
C CYS A 272 14.84 -1.42 -8.31
N ASP A 273 13.85 -1.61 -9.19
CA ASP A 273 13.63 -0.71 -10.32
C ASP A 273 13.08 0.66 -9.90
N HIS A 274 12.15 0.68 -8.95
CA HIS A 274 11.48 1.88 -8.52
C HIS A 274 11.15 1.89 -7.04
N MET A 275 11.16 3.09 -6.45
CA MET A 275 10.55 3.33 -5.14
C MET A 275 9.27 4.15 -5.27
N CYS A 276 8.16 3.58 -4.82
CA CYS A 276 6.81 4.12 -4.97
C CYS A 276 6.24 4.65 -3.64
N PHE A 277 5.64 5.85 -3.69
CA PHE A 277 5.00 6.53 -2.56
C PHE A 277 3.50 6.68 -2.86
N MET A 278 2.68 5.83 -2.24
CA MET A 278 1.26 5.68 -2.59
C MET A 278 0.34 6.73 -1.98
N ASP A 279 0.70 7.33 -0.85
CA ASP A 279 -0.19 8.17 -0.03
C ASP A 279 0.25 9.64 -0.01
N VAL A 280 0.42 10.24 -1.19
CA VAL A 280 0.86 11.64 -1.34
C VAL A 280 -0.29 12.63 -1.58
N GLY A 281 -1.53 12.19 -1.42
CA GLY A 281 -2.71 13.05 -1.33
C GLY A 281 -3.41 13.33 -2.66
N LEU A 282 -4.34 14.28 -2.61
CA LEU A 282 -5.14 14.71 -3.76
C LEU A 282 -4.35 15.70 -4.63
N PRO A 283 -4.55 15.70 -5.98
CA PRO A 283 -3.83 16.58 -6.89
C PRO A 283 -4.06 18.07 -6.58
N PHE A 284 -5.27 18.44 -6.20
CA PHE A 284 -5.68 19.84 -6.00
C PHE A 284 -5.29 20.42 -4.65
N GLN A 285 -4.81 19.59 -3.72
CA GLN A 285 -4.45 20.04 -2.38
C GLN A 285 -2.94 20.11 -2.23
N LYS A 286 -2.46 21.21 -1.65
CA LYS A 286 -1.10 21.33 -1.17
C LYS A 286 -0.80 20.23 -0.17
N ASN A 287 0.17 19.39 -0.46
CA ASN A 287 0.55 18.29 0.41
C ASN A 287 2.04 18.40 0.76
N PRO A 288 2.37 18.82 2.00
CA PRO A 288 3.77 18.98 2.41
C PRO A 288 4.60 17.70 2.34
N PHE A 289 3.96 16.53 2.47
CA PHE A 289 4.64 15.25 2.31
C PHE A 289 4.99 15.00 0.84
N ARG A 290 4.09 15.31 -0.09
CA ARG A 290 4.35 15.22 -1.54
C ARG A 290 5.50 16.12 -1.96
N GLU A 291 5.46 17.40 -1.56
CA GLU A 291 6.55 18.35 -1.84
C GLU A 291 7.89 17.91 -1.23
N PHE A 292 7.85 17.28 -0.09
CA PHE A 292 9.03 16.73 0.56
C PHE A 292 9.61 15.54 -0.23
N ILE A 293 8.78 14.57 -0.65
CA ILE A 293 9.23 13.39 -1.41
C ILE A 293 9.77 13.76 -2.80
N LEU A 294 9.20 14.75 -3.47
CA LEU A 294 9.68 15.21 -4.76
C LEU A 294 11.14 15.70 -4.74
N ARG A 295 11.66 16.11 -3.59
CA ARG A 295 13.06 16.53 -3.43
C ARG A 295 14.07 15.40 -3.65
N PHE A 296 13.62 14.15 -3.57
CA PHE A 296 14.44 12.97 -3.84
C PHE A 296 14.43 12.55 -5.31
N GLY A 297 13.97 13.41 -6.22
CA GLY A 297 14.02 13.20 -7.66
C GLY A 297 12.87 12.37 -8.25
N GLY A 298 11.81 12.13 -7.47
CA GLY A 298 10.62 11.43 -7.94
C GLY A 298 9.77 12.23 -8.92
N LYS A 299 8.92 11.52 -9.66
CA LYS A 299 7.92 12.10 -10.55
C LYS A 299 6.52 11.83 -10.02
N GLU A 300 5.68 12.85 -10.09
CA GLU A 300 4.27 12.71 -9.79
C GLU A 300 3.58 11.85 -10.84
N GLN A 301 2.72 10.94 -10.37
CA GLN A 301 1.85 10.13 -11.20
C GLN A 301 0.40 10.34 -10.75
N SER A 302 -0.48 10.66 -11.70
CA SER A 302 -1.91 10.65 -11.44
C SER A 302 -2.41 9.21 -11.45
N THR A 303 -3.10 8.83 -10.40
CA THR A 303 -3.75 7.53 -10.23
C THR A 303 -5.19 7.74 -9.80
N PHE A 304 -5.94 6.68 -9.64
CA PHE A 304 -7.31 6.73 -9.17
C PHE A 304 -7.51 5.85 -7.96
N ARG A 305 -8.34 6.32 -7.03
CA ARG A 305 -8.97 5.49 -6.02
C ARG A 305 -10.45 5.47 -6.26
N TRP A 306 -10.97 4.29 -6.35
CA TRP A 306 -12.37 4.04 -6.60
C TRP A 306 -13.06 3.69 -5.30
N PHE A 307 -14.16 4.35 -5.03
CA PHE A 307 -14.93 4.16 -3.81
C PHE A 307 -16.35 3.74 -4.12
N ARG A 308 -16.87 2.84 -3.28
CA ARG A 308 -18.27 2.45 -3.26
C ARG A 308 -18.74 2.35 -1.83
N PHE A 309 -19.73 3.14 -1.45
CA PHE A 309 -20.30 3.10 -0.11
C PHE A 309 -21.42 2.06 -0.01
N GLY A 310 -21.53 1.38 1.13
CA GLY A 310 -22.58 0.40 1.42
C GLY A 310 -23.97 1.05 1.55
N ILE A 311 -24.03 2.32 2.00
CA ILE A 311 -25.27 3.07 2.14
C ILE A 311 -25.65 3.66 0.77
N ARG A 312 -26.75 3.17 0.20
CA ARG A 312 -27.17 3.47 -1.19
C ARG A 312 -27.34 4.97 -1.49
N TRP A 313 -27.95 5.74 -0.60
CA TRP A 313 -28.18 7.18 -0.84
C TRP A 313 -26.86 7.97 -0.79
N ILE A 314 -25.96 7.64 0.14
CA ILE A 314 -24.61 8.23 0.21
C ILE A 314 -23.86 7.92 -1.08
N ASN A 315 -23.89 6.66 -1.52
CA ASN A 315 -23.19 6.26 -2.72
C ASN A 315 -23.72 6.98 -3.97
N ARG A 316 -25.05 7.10 -4.11
CA ARG A 316 -25.69 7.84 -5.22
C ARG A 316 -25.29 9.30 -5.24
N PHE A 317 -25.33 9.96 -4.06
CA PHE A 317 -24.94 11.36 -3.94
C PHE A 317 -23.46 11.58 -4.31
N LEU A 318 -22.57 10.75 -3.80
CA LEU A 318 -21.15 10.85 -4.11
C LEU A 318 -20.84 10.48 -5.58
N THR A 319 -21.52 9.48 -6.14
CA THR A 319 -21.40 9.15 -7.57
C THR A 319 -21.87 10.32 -8.45
N TRP A 320 -22.88 11.06 -8.03
CA TRP A 320 -23.32 12.27 -8.73
C TRP A 320 -22.30 13.41 -8.59
N LEU A 321 -21.77 13.64 -7.38
CA LEU A 321 -20.79 14.68 -7.09
C LEU A 321 -19.47 14.49 -7.84
N TYR A 322 -19.03 13.24 -7.99
CA TYR A 322 -17.78 12.84 -8.69
C TYR A 322 -18.06 12.31 -10.10
N ARG A 323 -19.15 12.78 -10.75
CA ARG A 323 -19.35 12.53 -12.18
C ARG A 323 -18.34 13.36 -12.96
N GLU A 324 -17.49 12.69 -13.69
CA GLU A 324 -16.72 13.23 -14.80
C GLU A 324 -17.52 13.10 -16.09
#